data_ac1859b2c8c08c3fccc77fec2350f1a2
#
_entry.id   ac1859b2c8c08c3fccc77fec2350f1a2
#
_cell.length_a   1.000
_cell.length_b   1.000
_cell.length_c   1.000
_cell.angle_alpha   90.00
_cell.angle_beta   90.00
_cell.angle_gamma   90.00
#
_symmetry.space_group_name_H-M   'P 1'
#
loop_
_entity.id
_entity.type
_entity.pdbx_description
1 polymer ?
#
loop_
_entity_poly.entity_id
_entity_poly.type
_entity_poly.pdbx_seq_one_letter_code
_entity_poly.pdbx_strand_id
1 'polypeptide(L)'
;GREEMKKLESSLKNMVIVLTGVTVVAGALLGYVNELTKEPIAQANAKALSDAIAIVVPGFDNNPAEAPETIELEGVTYKIYKATKGGEFIGAAVESSANGFGGALNVLVGFDKEGNIIDYSLLSHAETPGLGSKAADWFKKGGKGDITGMNPGQKALVVNKDGGQIDAITASTITTRAFLKAVNNAYAAYSGQNVDGSSGATPVSYTHLTLPTNSLV
;
A
#
# COMPACT_ATOMS: atom_id res chain seq x y z
N GLY A 1 -28.66 52.77 19.06
CA GLY A 1 -29.22 51.56 19.68
C GLY A 1 -28.20 50.45 19.60
N ARG A 2 -27.52 50.14 20.73
CA ARG A 2 -26.72 48.92 20.86
C ARG A 2 -27.71 47.81 21.19
N GLU A 3 -27.94 46.88 20.30
CA GLU A 3 -28.61 45.64 20.66
C GLU A 3 -27.69 44.85 21.60
N GLU A 4 -28.08 44.81 22.87
CA GLU A 4 -27.45 43.89 23.84
C GLU A 4 -27.77 42.48 23.46
N MET A 5 -26.76 41.75 22.97
CA MET A 5 -26.85 40.29 22.82
C MET A 5 -27.09 39.70 24.20
N LYS A 6 -28.32 39.18 24.44
CA LYS A 6 -28.64 38.43 25.64
C LYS A 6 -27.64 37.27 25.83
N LYS A 7 -26.77 37.40 26.85
CA LYS A 7 -25.93 36.30 27.30
C LYS A 7 -26.83 35.13 27.69
N LEU A 8 -26.70 34.03 27.00
CA LEU A 8 -27.34 32.77 27.36
C LEU A 8 -26.82 32.37 28.75
N GLU A 9 -27.72 32.30 29.73
CA GLU A 9 -27.38 31.84 31.08
C GLU A 9 -26.80 30.41 30.99
N SER A 10 -25.69 30.16 31.69
CA SER A 10 -24.98 28.87 31.74
C SER A 10 -25.74 27.85 32.54
N SER A 11 -26.95 27.50 32.11
CA SER A 11 -27.71 26.38 32.64
C SER A 11 -27.27 25.10 31.95
N LEU A 12 -27.18 23.99 32.72
CA LEU A 12 -26.88 22.64 32.17
C LEU A 12 -27.70 22.31 30.92
N LYS A 13 -29.00 22.66 30.92
CA LYS A 13 -29.88 22.50 29.74
C LYS A 13 -29.38 23.25 28.52
N ASN A 14 -29.00 24.54 28.68
CA ASN A 14 -28.54 25.35 27.58
C ASN A 14 -27.19 24.83 27.03
N MET A 15 -26.30 24.37 27.90
CA MET A 15 -25.01 23.74 27.49
C MET A 15 -25.25 22.48 26.66
N VAL A 16 -26.14 21.58 27.10
CA VAL A 16 -26.49 20.36 26.37
C VAL A 16 -27.12 20.67 25.02
N ILE A 17 -28.07 21.63 24.97
CA ILE A 17 -28.76 22.02 23.71
C ILE A 17 -27.74 22.60 22.73
N VAL A 18 -26.86 23.51 23.17
CA VAL A 18 -25.86 24.13 22.30
C VAL A 18 -24.84 23.09 21.80
N LEU A 19 -24.34 22.23 22.69
CA LEU A 19 -23.40 21.19 22.32
C LEU A 19 -24.03 20.20 21.31
N THR A 20 -25.25 19.75 21.56
CA THR A 20 -25.98 18.87 20.65
C THR A 20 -26.24 19.58 19.31
N GLY A 21 -26.64 20.84 19.33
CA GLY A 21 -26.86 21.64 18.13
C GLY A 21 -25.60 21.76 17.28
N VAL A 22 -24.47 22.10 17.89
CA VAL A 22 -23.18 22.20 17.21
C VAL A 22 -22.73 20.84 16.63
N THR A 23 -22.87 19.76 17.38
CA THR A 23 -22.47 18.41 16.89
C THR A 23 -23.35 17.92 15.75
N VAL A 24 -24.65 18.20 15.79
CA VAL A 24 -25.58 17.85 14.69
C VAL A 24 -25.25 18.65 13.42
N VAL A 25 -25.00 19.96 13.56
CA VAL A 25 -24.63 20.80 12.42
C VAL A 25 -23.27 20.38 11.84
N ALA A 26 -22.29 20.15 12.68
CA ALA A 26 -20.98 19.67 12.25
C ALA A 26 -21.06 18.30 11.56
N GLY A 27 -21.82 17.36 12.12
CA GLY A 27 -22.04 16.03 11.54
C GLY A 27 -22.77 16.10 10.19
N ALA A 28 -23.78 16.95 10.07
CA ALA A 28 -24.51 17.16 8.83
C ALA A 28 -23.59 17.77 7.73
N LEU A 29 -22.79 18.78 8.09
CA LEU A 29 -21.82 19.41 7.17
C LEU A 29 -20.77 18.40 6.70
N LEU A 30 -20.19 17.60 7.61
CA LEU A 30 -19.23 16.56 7.26
C LEU A 30 -19.84 15.50 6.36
N GLY A 31 -21.04 15.04 6.66
CA GLY A 31 -21.77 14.07 5.82
C GLY A 31 -22.07 14.64 4.43
N TYR A 32 -22.49 15.88 4.34
CA TYR A 32 -22.75 16.56 3.07
C TYR A 32 -21.49 16.69 2.21
N VAL A 33 -20.37 17.17 2.81
CA VAL A 33 -19.09 17.29 2.11
C VAL A 33 -18.59 15.92 1.66
N ASN A 34 -18.68 14.90 2.53
CA ASN A 34 -18.29 13.52 2.18
C ASN A 34 -19.07 13.00 0.97
N GLU A 35 -20.39 13.19 0.93
CA GLU A 35 -21.21 12.73 -0.21
C GLU A 35 -20.88 13.50 -1.50
N LEU A 36 -20.65 14.81 -1.41
CA LEU A 36 -20.29 15.65 -2.55
C LEU A 36 -18.90 15.30 -3.12
N THR A 37 -17.95 14.86 -2.28
CA THR A 37 -16.57 14.57 -2.69
C THR A 37 -16.34 13.11 -3.08
N LYS A 38 -17.25 12.19 -2.72
CA LYS A 38 -17.11 10.75 -2.94
C LYS A 38 -16.95 10.39 -4.41
N GLU A 39 -17.77 10.94 -5.28
CA GLU A 39 -17.76 10.64 -6.72
C GLU A 39 -16.53 11.22 -7.42
N PRO A 40 -16.16 12.50 -7.24
CA PRO A 40 -14.90 13.03 -7.79
C PRO A 40 -13.65 12.29 -7.32
N ILE A 41 -13.61 11.85 -6.05
CA ILE A 41 -12.50 11.06 -5.51
C ILE A 41 -12.46 9.68 -6.18
N ALA A 42 -13.61 9.02 -6.36
CA ALA A 42 -13.66 7.72 -7.03
C ALA A 42 -13.18 7.80 -8.49
N GLN A 43 -13.59 8.85 -9.22
CA GLN A 43 -13.13 9.09 -10.60
C GLN A 43 -11.63 9.39 -10.66
N ALA A 44 -11.11 10.22 -9.75
CA ALA A 44 -9.69 10.54 -9.68
C ALA A 44 -8.85 9.29 -9.38
N ASN A 45 -9.30 8.44 -8.44
CA ASN A 45 -8.63 7.19 -8.10
C ASN A 45 -8.66 6.18 -9.26
N ALA A 46 -9.79 6.05 -9.96
CA ALA A 46 -9.90 5.18 -11.13
C ALA A 46 -8.95 5.62 -12.25
N LYS A 47 -8.86 6.92 -12.50
CA LYS A 47 -7.92 7.47 -13.47
C LYS A 47 -6.48 7.25 -13.03
N ALA A 48 -6.12 7.54 -11.80
CA ALA A 48 -4.79 7.33 -11.25
C ALA A 48 -4.36 5.86 -11.34
N LEU A 49 -5.28 4.93 -11.09
CA LEU A 49 -5.03 3.51 -11.25
C LEU A 49 -4.79 3.13 -12.71
N SER A 50 -5.60 3.62 -13.64
CA SER A 50 -5.42 3.38 -15.08
C SER A 50 -4.08 3.92 -15.58
N ASP A 51 -3.71 5.14 -15.17
CA ASP A 51 -2.42 5.75 -15.49
C ASP A 51 -1.25 4.93 -14.90
N ALA A 52 -1.40 4.44 -13.65
CA ALA A 52 -0.40 3.58 -13.01
C ALA A 52 -0.23 2.24 -13.74
N ILE A 53 -1.33 1.61 -14.18
CA ILE A 53 -1.26 0.36 -14.98
C ILE A 53 -0.51 0.61 -16.29
N ALA A 54 -0.76 1.75 -16.96
CA ALA A 54 -0.07 2.09 -18.19
C ALA A 54 1.44 2.32 -18.02
N ILE A 55 1.87 2.74 -16.82
CA ILE A 55 3.29 2.89 -16.49
C ILE A 55 3.93 1.52 -16.27
N VAL A 56 3.28 0.64 -15.49
CA VAL A 56 3.90 -0.63 -15.06
C VAL A 56 3.79 -1.74 -16.11
N VAL A 57 2.80 -1.68 -17.03
CA VAL A 57 2.66 -2.61 -18.18
C VAL A 57 2.34 -1.80 -19.41
N PRO A 58 3.33 -1.22 -20.10
CA PRO A 58 3.06 -0.37 -21.26
C PRO A 58 2.61 -1.16 -22.49
N GLY A 59 1.78 -0.52 -23.32
CA GLY A 59 1.46 -1.00 -24.67
C GLY A 59 0.24 -1.89 -24.80
N PHE A 60 -0.62 -2.00 -23.78
CA PHE A 60 -1.91 -2.66 -23.87
C PHE A 60 -2.94 -1.81 -24.65
N ASP A 61 -3.98 -2.46 -25.16
CA ASP A 61 -5.10 -1.85 -25.89
C ASP A 61 -6.48 -2.14 -25.26
N ASN A 62 -6.52 -2.94 -24.20
CA ASN A 62 -7.73 -3.18 -23.41
C ASN A 62 -7.85 -2.15 -22.25
N ASN A 63 -8.91 -2.26 -21.43
CA ASN A 63 -9.06 -1.46 -20.20
C ASN A 63 -8.96 -2.37 -18.96
N PRO A 64 -7.75 -2.69 -18.48
CA PRO A 64 -7.57 -3.63 -17.38
C PRO A 64 -8.21 -3.18 -16.07
N ALA A 65 -8.34 -1.87 -15.85
CA ALA A 65 -8.90 -1.29 -14.63
C ALA A 65 -10.39 -1.59 -14.43
N GLU A 66 -11.15 -1.85 -15.51
CA GLU A 66 -12.60 -2.11 -15.45
C GLU A 66 -12.95 -3.52 -14.98
N ALA A 67 -12.06 -4.51 -15.20
CA ALA A 67 -12.34 -5.90 -14.88
C ALA A 67 -11.15 -6.56 -14.16
N PRO A 68 -10.86 -6.16 -12.91
CA PRO A 68 -9.79 -6.79 -12.12
C PRO A 68 -10.17 -8.23 -11.78
N GLU A 69 -9.25 -9.15 -11.95
CA GLU A 69 -9.34 -10.48 -11.38
C GLU A 69 -8.94 -10.41 -9.91
N THR A 70 -9.76 -11.00 -9.05
CA THR A 70 -9.50 -11.00 -7.61
C THR A 70 -9.05 -12.38 -7.18
N ILE A 71 -7.88 -12.46 -6.54
CA ILE A 71 -7.34 -13.70 -5.98
C ILE A 71 -7.16 -13.52 -4.48
N GLU A 72 -7.57 -14.51 -3.71
CA GLU A 72 -7.33 -14.58 -2.28
C GLU A 72 -6.17 -15.55 -2.01
N LEU A 73 -5.12 -15.05 -1.37
CA LEU A 73 -3.96 -15.84 -0.97
C LEU A 73 -3.64 -15.54 0.50
N GLU A 74 -3.56 -16.58 1.35
CA GLU A 74 -3.29 -16.47 2.78
C GLU A 74 -4.22 -15.49 3.54
N GLY A 75 -5.48 -15.39 3.12
CA GLY A 75 -6.46 -14.47 3.71
C GLY A 75 -6.29 -13.00 3.30
N VAL A 76 -5.43 -12.72 2.31
CA VAL A 76 -5.23 -11.40 1.71
C VAL A 76 -5.79 -11.41 0.29
N THR A 77 -6.57 -10.39 -0.03
CA THR A 77 -7.16 -10.22 -1.36
C THR A 77 -6.23 -9.40 -2.26
N TYR A 78 -5.86 -9.95 -3.40
CA TYR A 78 -5.05 -9.30 -4.43
C TYR A 78 -5.90 -9.00 -5.65
N LYS A 79 -5.64 -7.86 -6.32
CA LYS A 79 -6.27 -7.50 -7.59
C LYS A 79 -5.25 -7.59 -8.70
N ILE A 80 -5.60 -8.32 -9.75
CA ILE A 80 -4.76 -8.54 -10.93
C ILE A 80 -5.45 -7.89 -12.13
N TYR A 81 -4.74 -7.00 -12.78
CA TYR A 81 -5.17 -6.26 -13.95
C TYR A 81 -4.46 -6.83 -15.18
N LYS A 82 -5.15 -7.70 -15.93
CA LYS A 82 -4.57 -8.35 -17.13
C LYS A 82 -4.50 -7.39 -18.30
N ALA A 83 -3.31 -7.19 -18.82
CA ALA A 83 -3.04 -6.35 -19.99
C ALA A 83 -2.97 -7.22 -21.25
N THR A 84 -3.73 -6.84 -22.27
CA THR A 84 -3.76 -7.51 -23.57
C THR A 84 -3.48 -6.52 -24.69
N LYS A 85 -2.95 -7.04 -25.79
CA LYS A 85 -2.74 -6.28 -27.03
C LYS A 85 -3.17 -7.13 -28.23
N GLY A 86 -4.14 -6.62 -29.01
CA GLY A 86 -4.73 -7.40 -30.09
C GLY A 86 -5.40 -8.70 -29.63
N GLY A 87 -5.87 -8.76 -28.37
CA GLY A 87 -6.44 -9.96 -27.75
C GLY A 87 -5.39 -10.93 -27.18
N GLU A 88 -4.10 -10.70 -27.37
CA GLU A 88 -3.04 -11.52 -26.80
C GLU A 88 -2.59 -10.96 -25.45
N PHE A 89 -2.44 -11.83 -24.44
CA PHE A 89 -1.92 -11.45 -23.12
C PHE A 89 -0.46 -10.98 -23.22
N ILE A 90 -0.16 -9.80 -22.72
CA ILE A 90 1.20 -9.22 -22.74
C ILE A 90 1.82 -9.11 -21.36
N GLY A 91 1.03 -9.13 -20.30
CA GLY A 91 1.47 -9.02 -18.93
C GLY A 91 0.33 -8.65 -17.99
N ALA A 92 0.60 -8.49 -16.72
CA ALA A 92 -0.39 -8.06 -15.75
C ALA A 92 0.20 -7.11 -14.71
N ALA A 93 -0.63 -6.20 -14.23
CA ALA A 93 -0.32 -5.39 -13.06
C ALA A 93 -1.02 -5.99 -11.84
N VAL A 94 -0.32 -6.08 -10.71
CA VAL A 94 -0.86 -6.66 -9.47
C VAL A 94 -0.77 -5.66 -8.35
N GLU A 95 -1.91 -5.39 -7.70
CA GLU A 95 -1.99 -4.56 -6.50
C GLU A 95 -1.67 -5.41 -5.27
N SER A 96 -0.70 -4.97 -4.49
CA SER A 96 -0.26 -5.62 -3.26
C SER A 96 0.03 -4.60 -2.18
N SER A 97 0.00 -5.02 -0.92
CA SER A 97 0.33 -4.15 0.20
C SER A 97 1.17 -4.86 1.26
N ALA A 98 1.95 -4.07 2.00
CA ALA A 98 2.64 -4.52 3.20
C ALA A 98 2.73 -3.38 4.21
N ASN A 99 2.90 -3.72 5.49
CA ASN A 99 3.09 -2.72 6.53
C ASN A 99 4.55 -2.26 6.54
N GLY A 100 4.76 -0.98 6.24
CA GLY A 100 6.03 -0.29 6.33
C GLY A 100 6.31 0.26 7.73
N PHE A 101 7.16 1.30 7.81
CA PHE A 101 7.46 1.96 9.08
C PHE A 101 6.35 2.92 9.50
N GLY A 102 5.85 3.72 8.57
CA GLY A 102 4.80 4.73 8.86
C GLY A 102 3.37 4.21 8.73
N GLY A 103 3.18 3.02 8.16
CA GLY A 103 1.86 2.45 7.91
C GLY A 103 1.83 1.55 6.67
N ALA A 104 0.63 1.32 6.15
CA ALA A 104 0.46 0.52 4.94
C ALA A 104 1.12 1.19 3.72
N LEU A 105 1.80 0.37 2.93
CA LEU A 105 2.46 0.73 1.68
C LEU A 105 1.79 -0.09 0.58
N ASN A 106 1.06 0.58 -0.32
CA ASN A 106 0.35 -0.05 -1.42
C ASN A 106 1.13 0.11 -2.71
N VAL A 107 1.42 -0.99 -3.37
CA VAL A 107 2.26 -1.04 -4.57
C VAL A 107 1.49 -1.72 -5.70
N LEU A 108 1.59 -1.18 -6.89
CA LEU A 108 1.19 -1.83 -8.13
C LEU A 108 2.46 -2.31 -8.84
N VAL A 109 2.56 -3.60 -9.12
CA VAL A 109 3.73 -4.20 -9.76
C VAL A 109 3.33 -4.77 -11.11
N GLY A 110 4.02 -4.38 -12.17
CA GLY A 110 3.82 -4.90 -13.52
C GLY A 110 4.76 -6.08 -13.81
N PHE A 111 4.19 -7.17 -14.31
CA PHE A 111 4.90 -8.37 -14.73
C PHE A 111 4.67 -8.63 -16.21
N ASP A 112 5.72 -9.09 -16.91
CA ASP A 112 5.63 -9.62 -18.26
C ASP A 112 5.08 -11.07 -18.27
N LYS A 113 4.98 -11.67 -19.45
CA LYS A 113 4.49 -13.05 -19.63
C LYS A 113 5.34 -14.09 -18.88
N GLU A 114 6.62 -13.82 -18.74
CA GLU A 114 7.61 -14.68 -18.09
C GLU A 114 7.67 -14.46 -16.58
N GLY A 115 6.97 -13.46 -16.05
CA GLY A 115 6.95 -13.09 -14.63
C GLY A 115 8.11 -12.20 -14.20
N ASN A 116 8.81 -11.58 -15.15
CA ASN A 116 9.81 -10.57 -14.82
C ASN A 116 9.12 -9.24 -14.50
N ILE A 117 9.67 -8.49 -13.57
CA ILE A 117 9.17 -7.18 -13.21
C ILE A 117 9.49 -6.19 -14.33
N ILE A 118 8.44 -5.58 -14.89
CA ILE A 118 8.59 -4.51 -15.90
C ILE A 118 8.89 -3.19 -15.20
N ASP A 119 7.99 -2.78 -14.31
CA ASP A 119 8.09 -1.57 -13.47
C ASP A 119 7.11 -1.69 -12.30
N TYR A 120 7.12 -0.71 -11.40
CA TYR A 120 6.15 -0.61 -10.32
C TYR A 120 5.68 0.84 -10.14
N SER A 121 4.54 0.99 -9.47
CA SER A 121 4.02 2.29 -9.05
C SER A 121 3.60 2.22 -7.58
N LEU A 122 4.00 3.22 -6.81
CA LEU A 122 3.58 3.34 -5.42
C LEU A 122 2.24 4.06 -5.38
N LEU A 123 1.16 3.32 -5.12
CA LEU A 123 -0.21 3.86 -5.13
C LEU A 123 -0.49 4.75 -3.91
N SER A 124 -0.05 4.31 -2.74
CA SER A 124 -0.15 5.08 -1.50
C SER A 124 0.82 4.59 -0.44
N HIS A 125 1.22 5.48 0.45
CA HIS A 125 2.07 5.17 1.59
C HIS A 125 1.93 6.22 2.70
N ALA A 126 2.24 5.83 3.93
CA ALA A 126 2.32 6.73 5.09
C ALA A 126 3.78 6.91 5.58
N GLU A 127 4.76 6.64 4.72
CA GLU A 127 6.18 6.68 5.04
C GLU A 127 6.70 8.10 5.24
N THR A 128 7.77 8.24 6.03
CA THR A 128 8.42 9.52 6.32
C THR A 128 8.97 10.17 5.04
N PRO A 129 8.60 11.44 4.76
CA PRO A 129 9.15 12.19 3.64
C PRO A 129 10.67 12.24 3.64
N GLY A 130 11.30 12.05 2.48
CA GLY A 130 12.76 12.06 2.30
C GLY A 130 13.48 10.80 2.81
N LEU A 131 12.79 9.87 3.47
CA LEU A 131 13.29 8.58 3.94
C LEU A 131 12.56 7.44 3.23
N GLY A 132 11.53 6.85 3.83
CA GLY A 132 10.75 5.76 3.25
C GLY A 132 10.01 6.13 1.97
N SER A 133 9.60 7.39 1.82
CA SER A 133 8.99 7.91 0.58
C SER A 133 9.87 7.77 -0.66
N LYS A 134 11.21 7.61 -0.49
CA LYS A 134 12.13 7.33 -1.61
C LYS A 134 11.84 5.98 -2.29
N ALA A 135 11.05 5.12 -1.69
CA ALA A 135 10.60 3.87 -2.33
C ALA A 135 9.91 4.10 -3.69
N ALA A 136 9.37 5.30 -3.92
CA ALA A 136 8.77 5.67 -5.21
C ALA A 136 9.74 5.57 -6.40
N ASP A 137 11.05 5.84 -6.18
CA ASP A 137 12.03 5.90 -7.24
C ASP A 137 13.26 4.99 -7.02
N TRP A 138 13.51 4.58 -5.76
CA TRP A 138 14.72 3.85 -5.37
C TRP A 138 14.91 2.52 -6.11
N PHE A 139 13.81 1.82 -6.38
CA PHE A 139 13.78 0.50 -6.98
C PHE A 139 13.46 0.51 -8.49
N LYS A 140 13.33 1.70 -9.07
CA LYS A 140 13.13 1.89 -10.51
C LYS A 140 14.40 1.64 -11.29
N LYS A 141 14.25 1.47 -12.59
CA LYS A 141 15.36 1.25 -13.53
C LYS A 141 16.47 2.29 -13.35
N GLY A 142 17.67 1.81 -13.10
CA GLY A 142 18.85 2.67 -12.84
C GLY A 142 18.93 3.22 -11.42
N GLY A 143 17.98 2.92 -10.54
CA GLY A 143 18.05 3.20 -9.12
C GLY A 143 19.03 2.28 -8.39
N LYS A 144 19.44 2.64 -7.16
CA LYS A 144 20.40 1.83 -6.38
C LYS A 144 19.87 0.44 -6.01
N GLY A 145 18.56 0.31 -5.83
CA GLY A 145 17.89 -0.95 -5.54
C GLY A 145 17.09 -1.48 -6.72
N ASP A 146 17.49 -1.19 -7.95
CA ASP A 146 16.77 -1.55 -9.18
C ASP A 146 16.31 -3.01 -9.18
N ILE A 147 15.00 -3.21 -9.34
CA ILE A 147 14.36 -4.54 -9.40
C ILE A 147 13.81 -4.86 -10.79
N THR A 148 13.96 -3.96 -11.76
CA THR A 148 13.42 -4.16 -13.10
C THR A 148 14.13 -5.31 -13.81
N GLY A 149 13.36 -6.16 -14.50
CA GLY A 149 13.86 -7.37 -15.14
C GLY A 149 14.15 -8.54 -14.19
N MET A 150 14.02 -8.35 -12.87
CA MET A 150 14.15 -9.46 -11.91
C MET A 150 12.87 -10.29 -11.88
N ASN A 151 13.03 -11.59 -11.64
CA ASN A 151 11.91 -12.53 -11.49
C ASN A 151 11.88 -13.08 -10.06
N PRO A 152 10.88 -12.68 -9.24
CA PRO A 152 10.78 -13.16 -7.87
C PRO A 152 10.58 -14.68 -7.73
N GLY A 153 10.07 -15.35 -8.77
CA GLY A 153 9.90 -16.80 -8.79
C GLY A 153 11.21 -17.57 -9.00
N GLN A 154 12.21 -16.95 -9.63
CA GLN A 154 13.54 -17.53 -9.74
C GLN A 154 14.35 -17.27 -8.47
N LYS A 155 14.26 -16.08 -7.91
CA LYS A 155 14.91 -15.68 -6.67
C LYS A 155 14.09 -14.61 -5.96
N ALA A 156 13.61 -14.92 -4.76
CA ALA A 156 12.89 -13.95 -3.95
C ALA A 156 13.71 -12.67 -3.73
N LEU A 157 13.04 -11.53 -3.80
CA LEU A 157 13.69 -10.24 -3.58
C LEU A 157 13.89 -10.02 -2.09
N VAL A 158 15.16 -9.96 -1.69
CA VAL A 158 15.59 -9.79 -0.29
C VAL A 158 16.62 -8.68 -0.21
N VAL A 159 16.56 -7.91 0.87
CA VAL A 159 17.51 -6.83 1.10
C VAL A 159 18.92 -7.37 1.37
N ASN A 160 19.96 -6.69 0.89
CA ASN A 160 21.36 -7.11 1.04
C ASN A 160 21.78 -7.31 2.50
N LYS A 161 21.23 -6.54 3.45
CA LYS A 161 21.47 -6.69 4.89
C LYS A 161 20.96 -8.02 5.47
N ASP A 162 20.03 -8.68 4.79
CA ASP A 162 19.45 -9.96 5.17
C ASP A 162 19.99 -11.09 4.27
N GLY A 163 21.12 -10.86 3.59
CA GLY A 163 21.75 -11.86 2.68
C GLY A 163 21.18 -11.86 1.26
N GLY A 164 20.35 -10.89 0.92
CA GLY A 164 19.79 -10.75 -0.44
C GLY A 164 20.65 -9.93 -1.38
N GLN A 165 20.03 -9.46 -2.47
CA GLN A 165 20.69 -8.73 -3.55
C GLN A 165 20.25 -7.27 -3.69
N ILE A 166 19.24 -6.82 -2.95
CA ILE A 166 18.66 -5.49 -3.14
C ILE A 166 19.22 -4.50 -2.13
N ASP A 167 19.69 -3.36 -2.62
CA ASP A 167 20.17 -2.29 -1.76
C ASP A 167 19.05 -1.58 -1.02
N ALA A 168 19.17 -1.53 0.31
CA ALA A 168 18.19 -0.87 1.16
C ALA A 168 18.26 0.65 1.00
N ILE A 169 17.09 1.30 1.08
CA ILE A 169 17.01 2.75 1.24
C ILE A 169 17.74 3.14 2.52
N THR A 170 18.66 4.08 2.42
CA THR A 170 19.43 4.59 3.56
C THR A 170 18.50 5.08 4.66
N ALA A 171 18.69 4.61 5.88
CA ALA A 171 17.88 4.90 7.07
C ALA A 171 16.39 4.46 6.97
N SER A 172 16.03 3.61 5.99
CA SER A 172 14.65 3.12 5.80
C SER A 172 14.61 1.63 5.44
N THR A 173 15.37 0.81 6.16
CA THR A 173 15.45 -0.64 5.93
C THR A 173 14.10 -1.34 6.16
N ILE A 174 13.30 -0.87 7.12
CA ILE A 174 11.95 -1.43 7.40
C ILE A 174 11.05 -1.20 6.20
N THR A 175 11.01 0.01 5.66
CA THR A 175 10.24 0.33 4.44
C THR A 175 10.72 -0.49 3.24
N THR A 176 12.04 -0.69 3.09
CA THR A 176 12.60 -1.54 2.03
C THR A 176 12.11 -2.97 2.14
N ARG A 177 12.17 -3.56 3.34
CA ARG A 177 11.66 -4.93 3.57
C ARG A 177 10.17 -5.04 3.26
N ALA A 178 9.38 -4.06 3.69
CA ALA A 178 7.94 -4.02 3.42
C ALA A 178 7.66 -3.92 1.91
N PHE A 179 8.39 -3.07 1.19
CA PHE A 179 8.27 -2.94 -0.25
C PHE A 179 8.60 -4.26 -0.96
N LEU A 180 9.74 -4.88 -0.66
CA LEU A 180 10.13 -6.16 -1.28
C LEU A 180 9.17 -7.29 -0.93
N LYS A 181 8.63 -7.31 0.29
CA LYS A 181 7.55 -8.23 0.66
C LYS A 181 6.30 -8.03 -0.19
N ALA A 182 5.87 -6.78 -0.39
CA ALA A 182 4.72 -6.48 -1.24
C ALA A 182 4.96 -6.94 -2.68
N VAL A 183 6.18 -6.75 -3.23
CA VAL A 183 6.54 -7.20 -4.58
C VAL A 183 6.55 -8.74 -4.68
N ASN A 184 7.14 -9.44 -3.72
CA ASN A 184 7.13 -10.90 -3.68
C ASN A 184 5.70 -11.46 -3.58
N ASN A 185 4.86 -10.86 -2.73
CA ASN A 185 3.44 -11.23 -2.60
C ASN A 185 2.65 -10.95 -3.90
N ALA A 186 2.93 -9.83 -4.58
CA ALA A 186 2.33 -9.54 -5.88
C ALA A 186 2.68 -10.63 -6.90
N TYR A 187 3.94 -11.11 -6.90
CA TYR A 187 4.36 -12.20 -7.76
C TYR A 187 3.67 -13.52 -7.38
N ALA A 188 3.55 -13.83 -6.08
CA ALA A 188 2.84 -15.02 -5.61
C ALA A 188 1.39 -15.03 -6.11
N ALA A 189 0.70 -13.89 -6.04
CA ALA A 189 -0.65 -13.76 -6.58
C ALA A 189 -0.68 -13.89 -8.11
N TYR A 190 0.33 -13.32 -8.82
CA TYR A 190 0.45 -13.41 -10.28
C TYR A 190 0.66 -14.84 -10.77
N SER A 191 1.57 -15.57 -10.13
CA SER A 191 1.98 -16.92 -10.54
C SER A 191 1.12 -18.05 -9.95
N GLY A 192 0.35 -17.75 -8.90
CA GLY A 192 -0.33 -18.77 -8.08
C GLY A 192 0.64 -19.64 -7.25
N GLN A 193 1.90 -19.20 -7.08
CA GLN A 193 2.94 -19.89 -6.32
C GLN A 193 3.37 -19.05 -5.12
N ASN A 194 3.50 -19.67 -3.95
CA ASN A 194 4.07 -18.99 -2.79
C ASN A 194 5.55 -18.68 -3.01
N VAL A 195 5.90 -17.41 -2.87
CA VAL A 195 7.29 -16.95 -2.87
C VAL A 195 7.71 -16.78 -1.42
N ASP A 196 8.56 -17.69 -0.94
CA ASP A 196 9.10 -17.64 0.42
C ASP A 196 10.14 -16.52 0.55
N GLY A 197 9.62 -15.30 0.65
CA GLY A 197 10.40 -14.09 0.91
C GLY A 197 10.29 -13.73 2.38
N SER A 198 11.13 -14.28 3.24
CA SER A 198 11.18 -14.00 4.68
C SER A 198 11.59 -12.56 5.05
N SER A 199 11.66 -11.63 4.11
CA SER A 199 11.93 -10.21 4.36
C SER A 199 10.64 -9.43 4.62
N GLY A 200 9.96 -9.72 5.70
CA GLY A 200 8.90 -8.88 6.24
C GLY A 200 9.36 -8.20 7.52
N ALA A 201 8.82 -7.04 7.87
CA ALA A 201 8.84 -6.54 9.23
C ALA A 201 8.00 -7.49 10.11
N THR A 202 8.53 -8.65 10.45
CA THR A 202 7.98 -9.45 11.54
C THR A 202 8.25 -8.67 12.82
N PRO A 203 7.23 -8.35 13.64
CA PRO A 203 7.48 -7.93 15.01
C PRO A 203 8.36 -9.01 15.62
N VAL A 204 9.51 -8.63 16.17
CA VAL A 204 10.40 -9.55 16.86
C VAL A 204 9.57 -10.13 18.01
N SER A 205 9.11 -11.37 17.85
CA SER A 205 8.54 -12.11 18.95
C SER A 205 9.70 -12.37 19.92
N TYR A 206 9.76 -11.57 20.97
CA TYR A 206 10.62 -11.88 22.11
C TYR A 206 10.04 -13.14 22.74
N THR A 207 10.47 -14.30 22.29
CA THR A 207 10.35 -15.51 23.08
C THR A 207 11.20 -15.27 24.33
N HIS A 208 10.55 -15.05 25.44
CA HIS A 208 11.15 -15.08 26.77
C HIS A 208 11.88 -16.43 26.89
N LEU A 209 13.20 -16.39 26.79
CA LEU A 209 14.04 -17.45 27.31
C LEU A 209 13.82 -17.44 28.83
N THR A 210 12.94 -18.30 29.31
CA THR A 210 12.88 -18.65 30.72
C THR A 210 14.20 -19.33 31.03
N LEU A 211 15.07 -18.63 31.76
CA LEU A 211 16.26 -19.20 32.38
C LEU A 211 15.79 -20.38 33.24
N PRO A 212 16.43 -21.55 33.14
CA PRO A 212 16.14 -22.65 34.03
C PRO A 212 16.50 -22.22 35.48
N THR A 213 15.49 -22.12 36.32
CA THR A 213 15.70 -21.96 37.76
C THR A 213 16.37 -23.23 38.28
N ASN A 214 17.66 -23.14 38.57
CA ASN A 214 18.43 -24.17 39.23
C ASN A 214 17.96 -24.24 40.69
N SER A 215 17.06 -25.14 40.99
CA SER A 215 16.70 -25.50 42.38
C SER A 215 17.81 -26.37 42.94
N LEU A 216 18.70 -25.78 43.69
CA LEU A 216 19.58 -26.52 44.60
C LEU A 216 18.78 -26.80 45.87
N VAL A 217 18.55 -28.07 46.15
CA VAL A 217 18.33 -28.62 47.51
C VAL A 217 19.64 -29.26 47.96
#